data_edd35b0467f1e42132827d19f0a10cf2
#
_entry.id   edd35b0467f1e42132827d19f0a10cf2
#
_cell.length_a   1.000
_cell.length_b   1.000
_cell.length_c   1.000
_cell.angle_alpha   90.00
_cell.angle_beta   90.00
_cell.angle_gamma   90.00
#
_symmetry.space_group_name_H-M   'P 1'
#
loop_
_entity.id
_entity.type
_entity.pdbx_description
1 polymer ?
#
loop_
_entity_poly.entity_id
_entity_poly.type
_entity_poly.pdbx_seq_one_letter_code
_entity_poly.pdbx_strand_id
1 'polypeptide(L)'
;MGLISTSILSMKKDQNHNLALLWSAQAISQAGDAIYQLALIWLVLDMTNSSIITGIVAMSAYLPALIFGLYAGVFSDRLNRLRLMIFANAGQALTVLLIPLFLWFGYENVWIICGLAFLRSCFNTLFQPALNSIVPMLFSKDHLVKINAILATSGQLAWMMGPFFAGILLTMVSLPNLFLVDSGSFLIGISLLLFIKKPKNPDQVENHSHWDNLKQGLLYLFREKPIFWMMIITFINNFFIMGPAIVGLPILVKNTLHGTPSDFAFVEGCMAVGALLG
;
A
#
# COMPACT_ATOMS: atom_id res chain seq x y z
N MET A 1 2.43 -27.35 5.21
CA MET A 1 2.63 -27.16 3.77
C MET A 1 1.67 -28.00 2.89
N GLY A 2 1.26 -29.21 3.27
CA GLY A 2 0.36 -30.08 2.46
C GLY A 2 -1.08 -29.59 2.29
N LEU A 3 -1.67 -28.91 3.27
CA LEU A 3 -3.07 -28.43 3.20
C LEU A 3 -3.25 -27.23 2.26
N ILE A 4 -2.17 -26.47 2.00
CA ILE A 4 -2.21 -25.32 1.10
C ILE A 4 -2.23 -25.79 -0.37
N SER A 5 -1.49 -26.83 -0.69
CA SER A 5 -1.39 -27.38 -2.06
C SER A 5 -2.70 -28.05 -2.53
N THR A 6 -3.34 -28.86 -1.68
CA THR A 6 -4.54 -29.63 -2.10
C THR A 6 -5.77 -28.78 -2.38
N SER A 7 -5.95 -27.63 -1.74
CA SER A 7 -7.13 -26.79 -1.96
C SER A 7 -7.01 -25.83 -3.16
N ILE A 8 -5.80 -25.54 -3.63
CA ILE A 8 -5.60 -24.80 -4.89
C ILE A 8 -5.94 -25.72 -6.08
N LEU A 9 -5.65 -27.01 -5.99
CA LEU A 9 -5.97 -28.01 -7.02
C LEU A 9 -7.49 -28.21 -7.20
N SER A 10 -8.30 -27.88 -6.21
CA SER A 10 -9.78 -27.98 -6.28
C SER A 10 -10.48 -26.77 -6.90
N MET A 11 -9.76 -25.65 -7.10
CA MET A 11 -10.32 -24.43 -7.70
C MET A 11 -10.50 -24.63 -9.23
N LYS A 12 -11.58 -24.04 -9.79
CA LYS A 12 -11.78 -24.01 -11.25
C LYS A 12 -10.60 -23.29 -11.91
N LYS A 13 -10.18 -23.75 -13.10
CA LYS A 13 -9.02 -23.22 -13.85
C LYS A 13 -9.05 -21.68 -13.98
N ASP A 14 -10.24 -21.08 -14.19
CA ASP A 14 -10.39 -19.64 -14.29
C ASP A 14 -10.17 -18.92 -12.96
N GLN A 15 -10.53 -19.52 -11.83
CA GLN A 15 -10.27 -18.95 -10.50
C GLN A 15 -8.78 -18.96 -10.18
N ASN A 16 -8.06 -20.03 -10.47
CA ASN A 16 -6.61 -20.10 -10.31
C ASN A 16 -5.89 -19.03 -11.16
N HIS A 17 -6.34 -18.85 -12.40
CA HIS A 17 -5.80 -17.83 -13.29
C HIS A 17 -6.04 -16.41 -12.73
N ASN A 18 -7.26 -16.10 -12.32
CA ASN A 18 -7.59 -14.81 -11.72
C ASN A 18 -6.82 -14.56 -10.40
N LEU A 19 -6.64 -15.61 -9.58
CA LEU A 19 -5.85 -15.50 -8.34
C LEU A 19 -4.38 -15.17 -8.64
N ALA A 20 -3.78 -15.86 -9.59
CA ALA A 20 -2.39 -15.61 -9.98
C ALA A 20 -2.20 -14.18 -10.50
N LEU A 21 -3.10 -13.70 -11.36
CA LEU A 21 -3.04 -12.32 -11.88
C LEU A 21 -3.24 -11.27 -10.78
N LEU A 22 -4.27 -11.45 -9.93
CA LEU A 22 -4.59 -10.51 -8.87
C LEU A 22 -3.46 -10.46 -7.82
N TRP A 23 -2.97 -11.64 -7.42
CA TRP A 23 -1.86 -11.76 -6.48
C TRP A 23 -0.57 -11.13 -7.02
N SER A 24 -0.20 -11.44 -8.27
CA SER A 24 1.01 -10.88 -8.89
C SER A 24 0.89 -9.37 -9.06
N ALA A 25 -0.26 -8.85 -9.51
CA ALA A 25 -0.49 -7.42 -9.63
C ALA A 25 -0.31 -6.72 -8.29
N GLN A 26 -0.91 -7.26 -7.22
CA GLN A 26 -0.83 -6.70 -5.88
C GLN A 26 0.59 -6.81 -5.30
N ALA A 27 1.23 -7.98 -5.40
CA ALA A 27 2.57 -8.20 -4.85
C ALA A 27 3.62 -7.27 -5.48
N ILE A 28 3.57 -7.10 -6.81
CA ILE A 28 4.47 -6.21 -7.55
C ILE A 28 4.24 -4.75 -7.15
N SER A 29 2.97 -4.29 -7.11
CA SER A 29 2.66 -2.92 -6.71
C SER A 29 3.05 -2.65 -5.25
N GLN A 30 2.79 -3.57 -4.32
CA GLN A 30 3.18 -3.41 -2.92
C GLN A 30 4.70 -3.41 -2.70
N ALA A 31 5.45 -4.17 -3.51
CA ALA A 31 6.91 -4.10 -3.48
C ALA A 31 7.41 -2.72 -3.97
N GLY A 32 6.79 -2.17 -5.02
CA GLY A 32 7.03 -0.81 -5.47
C GLY A 32 6.69 0.23 -4.39
N ASP A 33 5.51 0.10 -3.75
CA ASP A 33 5.07 0.96 -2.65
C ASP A 33 6.09 1.04 -1.51
N ALA A 34 6.67 -0.09 -1.12
CA ALA A 34 7.67 -0.14 -0.05
C ALA A 34 8.99 0.56 -0.46
N ILE A 35 9.41 0.40 -1.73
CA ILE A 35 10.55 1.13 -2.31
C ILE A 35 10.26 2.64 -2.35
N TYR A 36 9.07 3.02 -2.80
CA TYR A 36 8.60 4.41 -2.84
C TYR A 36 8.64 5.06 -1.45
N GLN A 37 8.13 4.37 -0.43
CA GLN A 37 8.07 4.89 0.94
C GLN A 37 9.46 5.25 1.47
N LEU A 38 10.43 4.36 1.30
CA LEU A 38 11.81 4.58 1.67
C LEU A 38 12.40 5.78 0.89
N ALA A 39 12.22 5.79 -0.44
CA ALA A 39 12.74 6.84 -1.30
C ALA A 39 12.16 8.21 -0.96
N LEU A 40 10.85 8.29 -0.68
CA LEU A 40 10.15 9.54 -0.34
C LEU A 40 10.70 10.16 0.93
N ILE A 41 10.77 9.37 2.00
CA ILE A 41 11.23 9.87 3.31
C ILE A 41 12.68 10.36 3.22
N TRP A 42 13.54 9.57 2.57
CA TRP A 42 14.94 9.97 2.40
C TRP A 42 15.09 11.21 1.51
N LEU A 43 14.39 11.27 0.38
CA LEU A 43 14.42 12.42 -0.53
C LEU A 43 14.06 13.72 0.19
N VAL A 44 12.95 13.72 0.93
CA VAL A 44 12.48 14.90 1.66
C VAL A 44 13.48 15.30 2.75
N LEU A 45 14.02 14.34 3.47
CA LEU A 45 15.05 14.60 4.47
C LEU A 45 16.34 15.15 3.83
N ASP A 46 16.68 14.67 2.64
CA ASP A 46 17.86 15.14 1.91
C ASP A 46 17.71 16.58 1.43
N MET A 47 16.55 16.91 0.88
CA MET A 47 16.24 18.26 0.38
C MET A 47 16.13 19.31 1.49
N THR A 48 15.61 18.93 2.66
CA THR A 48 15.20 19.92 3.68
C THR A 48 16.06 19.91 4.93
N ASN A 49 16.75 18.80 5.23
CA ASN A 49 17.40 18.52 6.51
C ASN A 49 16.49 18.79 7.74
N SER A 50 15.16 18.72 7.55
CA SER A 50 14.18 19.04 8.57
C SER A 50 13.31 17.84 8.92
N SER A 51 13.40 17.39 10.17
CA SER A 51 12.55 16.32 10.71
C SER A 51 11.07 16.67 10.67
N ILE A 52 10.74 17.96 10.89
CA ILE A 52 9.35 18.44 10.89
C ILE A 52 8.77 18.36 9.48
N ILE A 53 9.49 18.84 8.46
CA ILE A 53 9.01 18.80 7.08
C ILE A 53 8.88 17.35 6.61
N THR A 54 9.84 16.50 6.94
CA THR A 54 9.78 15.07 6.65
C THR A 54 8.55 14.42 7.29
N GLY A 55 8.25 14.77 8.54
CA GLY A 55 7.03 14.32 9.23
C GLY A 55 5.75 14.80 8.55
N ILE A 56 5.69 16.06 8.08
CA ILE A 56 4.53 16.60 7.35
C ILE A 56 4.30 15.84 6.05
N VAL A 57 5.36 15.57 5.28
CA VAL A 57 5.25 14.80 4.04
C VAL A 57 4.85 13.34 4.31
N ALA A 58 5.43 12.71 5.32
CA ALA A 58 5.01 11.38 5.76
C ALA A 58 3.52 11.36 6.15
N MET A 59 3.06 12.35 6.92
CA MET A 59 1.65 12.48 7.31
C MET A 59 0.74 12.70 6.11
N SER A 60 1.16 13.46 5.09
CA SER A 60 0.38 13.69 3.87
C SER A 60 0.07 12.40 3.11
N ALA A 61 0.93 11.39 3.22
CA ALA A 61 0.72 10.08 2.62
C ALA A 61 -0.38 9.25 3.33
N TYR A 62 -0.72 9.54 4.58
CA TYR A 62 -1.76 8.82 5.34
C TYR A 62 -3.06 9.61 5.50
N LEU A 63 -3.00 10.93 5.39
CA LEU A 63 -4.14 11.82 5.60
C LEU A 63 -5.34 11.53 4.68
N PRO A 64 -5.17 11.23 3.37
CA PRO A 64 -6.30 10.89 2.49
C PRO A 64 -7.06 9.65 2.94
N ALA A 65 -6.39 8.63 3.46
CA ALA A 65 -7.06 7.42 3.96
C ALA A 65 -7.96 7.74 5.17
N LEU A 66 -7.54 8.66 6.03
CA LEU A 66 -8.33 9.12 7.16
C LEU A 66 -9.56 9.93 6.72
N ILE A 67 -9.39 10.84 5.75
CA ILE A 67 -10.46 11.75 5.30
C ILE A 67 -11.42 11.05 4.34
N PHE A 68 -10.88 10.32 3.36
CA PHE A 68 -11.65 9.76 2.24
C PHE A 68 -11.90 8.26 2.35
N GLY A 69 -11.31 7.54 3.32
CA GLY A 69 -11.39 6.09 3.44
C GLY A 69 -12.83 5.58 3.52
N LEU A 70 -13.69 6.27 4.27
CA LEU A 70 -15.10 5.92 4.38
C LEU A 70 -15.86 6.13 3.05
N TYR A 71 -15.57 7.22 2.35
CA TYR A 71 -16.18 7.51 1.04
C TYR A 71 -15.67 6.54 -0.04
N ALA A 72 -14.41 6.13 0.02
CA ALA A 72 -13.82 5.18 -0.90
C ALA A 72 -14.55 3.82 -0.89
N GLY A 73 -15.00 3.36 0.28
CA GLY A 73 -15.88 2.19 0.41
C GLY A 73 -17.17 2.35 -0.40
N VAL A 74 -17.87 3.48 -0.23
CA VAL A 74 -19.11 3.77 -0.96
C VAL A 74 -18.88 3.82 -2.48
N PHE A 75 -17.78 4.43 -2.93
CA PHE A 75 -17.42 4.45 -4.35
C PHE A 75 -17.12 3.06 -4.91
N SER A 76 -16.43 2.24 -4.13
CA SER A 76 -16.11 0.85 -4.50
C SER A 76 -17.37 0.00 -4.74
N ASP A 77 -18.43 0.24 -3.98
CA ASP A 77 -19.68 -0.53 -4.12
C ASP A 77 -20.51 -0.13 -5.35
N ARG A 78 -20.43 1.13 -5.76
CA ARG A 78 -21.20 1.68 -6.88
C ARG A 78 -20.53 1.55 -8.24
N LEU A 79 -19.21 1.54 -8.27
CA LEU A 79 -18.43 1.52 -9.51
C LEU A 79 -17.99 0.09 -9.87
N ASN A 80 -17.55 -0.09 -11.10
CA ASN A 80 -16.92 -1.35 -11.52
C ASN A 80 -15.56 -1.48 -10.79
N ARG A 81 -15.47 -2.45 -9.88
CA ARG A 81 -14.33 -2.67 -8.97
C ARG A 81 -13.01 -2.81 -9.72
N LEU A 82 -13.01 -3.57 -10.82
CA LEU A 82 -11.79 -3.76 -11.64
C LEU A 82 -11.35 -2.45 -12.31
N ARG A 83 -12.31 -1.69 -12.86
CA ARG A 83 -12.01 -0.38 -13.45
C ARG A 83 -11.51 0.61 -12.41
N LEU A 84 -12.07 0.56 -11.20
CA LEU A 84 -11.64 1.42 -10.09
C LEU A 84 -10.20 1.09 -9.67
N MET A 85 -9.83 -0.21 -9.58
CA MET A 85 -8.45 -0.63 -9.31
C MET A 85 -7.47 -0.16 -10.39
N ILE A 86 -7.85 -0.29 -11.67
CA ILE A 86 -7.02 0.18 -12.80
C ILE A 86 -6.86 1.70 -12.75
N PHE A 87 -7.94 2.43 -12.50
CA PHE A 87 -7.91 3.90 -12.35
C PHE A 87 -7.02 4.34 -11.18
N ALA A 88 -7.14 3.67 -10.03
CA ALA A 88 -6.31 3.93 -8.86
C ALA A 88 -4.83 3.70 -9.16
N ASN A 89 -4.47 2.57 -9.77
CA ASN A 89 -3.09 2.29 -10.17
C ASN A 89 -2.57 3.28 -11.22
N ALA A 90 -3.39 3.68 -12.19
CA ALA A 90 -2.99 4.68 -13.19
C ALA A 90 -2.71 6.05 -12.56
N GLY A 91 -3.56 6.48 -11.63
CA GLY A 91 -3.36 7.71 -10.87
C GLY A 91 -2.09 7.65 -10.00
N GLN A 92 -1.83 6.53 -9.35
CA GLN A 92 -0.61 6.30 -8.57
C GLN A 92 0.62 6.32 -9.49
N ALA A 93 0.61 5.58 -10.59
CA ALA A 93 1.72 5.57 -11.55
C ALA A 93 2.05 6.98 -12.05
N LEU A 94 1.05 7.75 -12.42
CA LEU A 94 1.23 9.11 -12.93
C LEU A 94 1.81 10.05 -11.85
N THR A 95 1.24 10.04 -10.66
CA THR A 95 1.69 10.92 -9.57
C THR A 95 3.10 10.60 -9.11
N VAL A 96 3.46 9.32 -9.05
CA VAL A 96 4.83 8.89 -8.70
C VAL A 96 5.82 9.24 -9.80
N LEU A 97 5.44 9.06 -11.08
CA LEU A 97 6.29 9.43 -12.22
C LEU A 97 6.61 10.93 -12.26
N LEU A 98 5.70 11.78 -11.81
CA LEU A 98 5.92 13.23 -11.78
C LEU A 98 7.04 13.63 -10.81
N ILE A 99 7.30 12.88 -9.74
CA ILE A 99 8.36 13.22 -8.78
C ILE A 99 9.73 13.31 -9.44
N PRO A 100 10.27 12.24 -10.08
CA PRO A 100 11.58 12.32 -10.74
C PRO A 100 11.57 13.30 -11.92
N LEU A 101 10.46 13.47 -12.62
CA LEU A 101 10.36 14.45 -13.70
C LEU A 101 10.57 15.88 -13.18
N PHE A 102 9.90 16.28 -12.10
CA PHE A 102 10.11 17.61 -11.51
C PHE A 102 11.55 17.81 -11.06
N LEU A 103 12.17 16.78 -10.42
CA LEU A 103 13.56 16.85 -10.00
C LEU A 103 14.52 17.02 -11.19
N TRP A 104 14.31 16.29 -12.29
CA TRP A 104 15.13 16.40 -13.50
C TRP A 104 15.00 17.75 -14.22
N PHE A 105 13.84 18.40 -14.11
CA PHE A 105 13.66 19.77 -14.62
C PHE A 105 14.16 20.85 -13.66
N GLY A 106 14.78 20.48 -12.54
CA GLY A 106 15.33 21.42 -11.54
C GLY A 106 14.29 22.04 -10.60
N TYR A 107 13.07 21.50 -10.56
CA TYR A 107 12.03 21.95 -9.63
C TYR A 107 12.18 21.21 -8.27
N GLU A 108 13.16 21.60 -7.49
CA GLU A 108 13.42 21.04 -6.15
C GLU A 108 12.54 21.71 -5.08
N ASN A 109 11.23 21.50 -5.17
CA ASN A 109 10.27 22.06 -4.21
C ASN A 109 9.57 20.95 -3.42
N VAL A 110 9.88 20.87 -2.12
CA VAL A 110 9.31 19.85 -1.22
C VAL A 110 7.78 19.89 -1.14
N TRP A 111 7.15 21.06 -1.32
CA TRP A 111 5.70 21.18 -1.26
C TRP A 111 5.03 20.58 -2.49
N ILE A 112 5.70 20.58 -3.65
CA ILE A 112 5.24 19.84 -4.83
C ILE A 112 5.27 18.34 -4.53
N ILE A 113 6.35 17.84 -3.94
CA ILE A 113 6.48 16.43 -3.54
C ILE A 113 5.41 16.06 -2.50
N CYS A 114 5.17 16.93 -1.52
CA CYS A 114 4.09 16.76 -0.53
C CYS A 114 2.71 16.64 -1.21
N GLY A 115 2.41 17.53 -2.16
CA GLY A 115 1.16 17.50 -2.93
C GLY A 115 1.02 16.23 -3.77
N LEU A 116 2.10 15.77 -4.40
CA LEU A 116 2.11 14.52 -5.18
C LEU A 116 1.95 13.28 -4.29
N ALA A 117 2.59 13.26 -3.12
CA ALA A 117 2.41 12.20 -2.13
C ALA A 117 0.97 12.13 -1.62
N PHE A 118 0.38 13.27 -1.32
CA PHE A 118 -1.04 13.38 -0.94
C PHE A 118 -1.96 12.86 -2.06
N LEU A 119 -1.75 13.31 -3.30
CA LEU A 119 -2.56 12.91 -4.45
C LEU A 119 -2.43 11.42 -4.75
N ARG A 120 -1.20 10.86 -4.68
CA ARG A 120 -0.97 9.43 -4.78
C ARG A 120 -1.77 8.66 -3.73
N SER A 121 -1.74 9.11 -2.50
CA SER A 121 -2.49 8.49 -1.40
C SER A 121 -4.00 8.56 -1.59
N CYS A 122 -4.54 9.62 -2.23
CA CYS A 122 -5.95 9.67 -2.62
C CYS A 122 -6.30 8.51 -3.55
N PHE A 123 -5.47 8.24 -4.57
CA PHE A 123 -5.68 7.09 -5.45
C PHE A 123 -5.52 5.76 -4.73
N ASN A 124 -4.51 5.62 -3.88
CA ASN A 124 -4.31 4.41 -3.08
C ASN A 124 -5.51 4.09 -2.19
N THR A 125 -6.14 5.10 -1.60
CA THR A 125 -7.33 4.95 -0.75
C THR A 125 -8.51 4.33 -1.50
N LEU A 126 -8.58 4.44 -2.82
CA LEU A 126 -9.61 3.81 -3.66
C LEU A 126 -9.30 2.34 -3.97
N PHE A 127 -8.03 1.95 -3.98
CA PHE A 127 -7.59 0.61 -4.41
C PHE A 127 -8.02 -0.48 -3.43
N GLN A 128 -7.77 -0.30 -2.14
CA GLN A 128 -7.99 -1.35 -1.13
C GLN A 128 -9.47 -1.75 -0.95
N PRO A 129 -10.44 -0.82 -0.87
CA PRO A 129 -11.85 -1.19 -0.86
C PRO A 129 -12.29 -1.91 -2.14
N ALA A 130 -11.78 -1.48 -3.31
CA ALA A 130 -12.08 -2.13 -4.58
C ALA A 130 -11.54 -3.57 -4.62
N LEU A 131 -10.33 -3.80 -4.11
CA LEU A 131 -9.74 -5.13 -3.98
C LEU A 131 -10.57 -6.02 -3.03
N ASN A 132 -10.94 -5.52 -1.87
CA ASN A 132 -11.75 -6.26 -0.90
C ASN A 132 -13.15 -6.63 -1.46
N SER A 133 -13.70 -5.76 -2.30
CA SER A 133 -15.01 -5.98 -2.93
C SER A 133 -14.95 -6.89 -4.16
N ILE A 134 -13.82 -6.96 -4.89
CA ILE A 134 -13.72 -7.82 -6.08
C ILE A 134 -13.42 -9.29 -5.72
N VAL A 135 -12.70 -9.54 -4.63
CA VAL A 135 -12.31 -10.88 -4.18
C VAL A 135 -13.52 -11.81 -4.03
N PRO A 136 -14.60 -11.47 -3.29
CA PRO A 136 -15.77 -12.34 -3.16
C PRO A 136 -16.56 -12.52 -4.45
N MET A 137 -16.35 -11.66 -5.47
CA MET A 137 -17.00 -11.80 -6.78
C MET A 137 -16.23 -12.74 -7.72
N LEU A 138 -14.91 -12.85 -7.55
CA LEU A 138 -14.05 -13.69 -8.38
C LEU A 138 -13.94 -15.13 -7.87
N PHE A 139 -14.17 -15.32 -6.55
CA PHE A 139 -13.88 -16.58 -5.89
C PHE A 139 -15.09 -17.10 -5.10
N SER A 140 -15.18 -18.43 -4.96
CA SER A 140 -16.21 -19.08 -4.17
C SER A 140 -15.97 -18.85 -2.66
N LYS A 141 -17.07 -18.83 -1.89
CA LYS A 141 -17.05 -18.58 -0.43
C LYS A 141 -16.09 -19.48 0.32
N ASP A 142 -15.97 -20.75 -0.09
CA ASP A 142 -15.11 -21.76 0.55
C ASP A 142 -13.60 -21.42 0.46
N HIS A 143 -13.20 -20.58 -0.47
CA HIS A 143 -11.80 -20.20 -0.70
C HIS A 143 -11.44 -18.80 -0.20
N LEU A 144 -12.42 -17.97 0.20
CA LEU A 144 -12.19 -16.55 0.56
C LEU A 144 -11.17 -16.37 1.69
N VAL A 145 -11.28 -17.16 2.77
CA VAL A 145 -10.37 -17.07 3.92
C VAL A 145 -8.92 -17.29 3.46
N LYS A 146 -8.71 -18.31 2.64
CA LYS A 146 -7.38 -18.63 2.13
C LYS A 146 -6.84 -17.57 1.17
N ILE A 147 -7.67 -17.09 0.26
CA ILE A 147 -7.29 -16.06 -0.71
C ILE A 147 -6.91 -14.78 0.02
N ASN A 148 -7.72 -14.34 0.98
CA ASN A 148 -7.41 -13.17 1.79
C ASN A 148 -6.10 -13.37 2.60
N ALA A 149 -5.86 -14.56 3.14
CA ALA A 149 -4.60 -14.86 3.81
C ALA A 149 -3.39 -14.77 2.85
N ILE A 150 -3.49 -15.30 1.63
CA ILE A 150 -2.43 -15.21 0.61
C ILE A 150 -2.16 -13.74 0.26
N LEU A 151 -3.20 -12.96 -0.01
CA LEU A 151 -3.08 -11.55 -0.36
C LEU A 151 -2.47 -10.73 0.79
N ALA A 152 -2.92 -10.95 2.03
CA ALA A 152 -2.38 -10.28 3.21
C ALA A 152 -0.92 -10.65 3.49
N THR A 153 -0.57 -11.94 3.40
CA THR A 153 0.79 -12.42 3.62
C THR A 153 1.75 -11.85 2.57
N SER A 154 1.36 -11.83 1.28
CA SER A 154 2.21 -11.27 0.24
C SER A 154 2.44 -9.77 0.45
N GLY A 155 1.43 -9.03 0.89
CA GLY A 155 1.57 -7.63 1.24
C GLY A 155 2.55 -7.40 2.38
N GLN A 156 2.42 -8.18 3.44
CA GLN A 156 3.34 -8.10 4.57
C GLN A 156 4.78 -8.42 4.16
N LEU A 157 4.98 -9.46 3.33
CA LEU A 157 6.30 -9.81 2.82
C LEU A 157 6.87 -8.71 1.91
N ALA A 158 6.05 -8.13 1.03
CA ALA A 158 6.48 -7.02 0.18
C ALA A 158 6.91 -5.80 1.00
N TRP A 159 6.15 -5.47 2.04
CA TRP A 159 6.48 -4.36 2.95
C TRP A 159 7.79 -4.62 3.71
N MET A 160 8.00 -5.84 4.20
CA MET A 160 9.21 -6.22 4.93
C MET A 160 10.44 -6.30 4.03
N MET A 161 10.30 -6.85 2.81
CA MET A 161 11.42 -7.04 1.88
C MET A 161 11.71 -5.80 1.01
N GLY A 162 10.77 -4.87 0.94
CA GLY A 162 10.89 -3.65 0.12
C GLY A 162 12.15 -2.84 0.39
N PRO A 163 12.46 -2.49 1.64
CA PRO A 163 13.69 -1.78 1.99
C PRO A 163 14.96 -2.52 1.55
N PHE A 164 14.99 -3.84 1.69
CA PHE A 164 16.11 -4.67 1.22
C PHE A 164 16.30 -4.54 -0.29
N PHE A 165 15.24 -4.66 -1.07
CA PHE A 165 15.29 -4.47 -2.53
C PHE A 165 15.65 -3.03 -2.91
N ALA A 166 15.12 -2.04 -2.18
CA ALA A 166 15.49 -0.64 -2.37
C ALA A 166 16.99 -0.42 -2.15
N GLY A 167 17.57 -1.03 -1.11
CA GLY A 167 18.99 -0.98 -0.83
C GLY A 167 19.84 -1.55 -1.96
N ILE A 168 19.46 -2.70 -2.53
CA ILE A 168 20.14 -3.28 -3.69
C ILE A 168 20.02 -2.34 -4.90
N LEU A 169 18.83 -1.83 -5.18
CA LEU A 169 18.62 -0.93 -6.31
C LEU A 169 19.44 0.36 -6.20
N LEU A 170 19.58 0.91 -4.99
CA LEU A 170 20.38 2.12 -4.74
C LEU A 170 21.89 1.94 -5.02
N THR A 171 22.39 0.71 -5.11
CA THR A 171 23.76 0.45 -5.60
C THR A 171 23.89 0.58 -7.11
N MET A 172 22.78 0.53 -7.84
CA MET A 172 22.74 0.50 -9.31
C MET A 172 22.15 1.77 -9.91
N VAL A 173 21.22 2.42 -9.20
CA VAL A 173 20.47 3.59 -9.69
C VAL A 173 20.42 4.68 -8.62
N SER A 174 20.27 5.94 -9.05
CA SER A 174 20.09 7.07 -8.13
C SER A 174 18.72 7.05 -7.45
N LEU A 175 18.62 7.70 -6.29
CA LEU A 175 17.40 7.77 -5.48
C LEU A 175 16.13 8.18 -6.27
N PRO A 176 16.16 9.21 -7.17
CA PRO A 176 14.99 9.56 -7.97
C PRO A 176 14.52 8.44 -8.89
N ASN A 177 15.39 7.55 -9.34
CA ASN A 177 15.01 6.45 -10.22
C ASN A 177 14.20 5.36 -9.51
N LEU A 178 14.23 5.29 -8.17
CA LEU A 178 13.37 4.37 -7.41
C LEU A 178 11.88 4.69 -7.62
N PHE A 179 11.53 5.96 -7.83
CA PHE A 179 10.16 6.35 -8.17
C PHE A 179 9.73 5.82 -9.55
N LEU A 180 10.67 5.69 -10.50
CA LEU A 180 10.38 5.06 -11.79
C LEU A 180 10.09 3.56 -11.64
N VAL A 181 10.81 2.88 -10.74
CA VAL A 181 10.58 1.47 -10.43
C VAL A 181 9.16 1.29 -9.86
N ASP A 182 8.76 2.13 -8.91
CA ASP A 182 7.41 2.09 -8.34
C ASP A 182 6.34 2.43 -9.40
N SER A 183 6.51 3.49 -10.17
CA SER A 183 5.59 3.82 -11.28
C SER A 183 5.47 2.66 -12.27
N GLY A 184 6.57 2.02 -12.62
CA GLY A 184 6.61 0.82 -13.48
C GLY A 184 5.84 -0.35 -12.87
N SER A 185 5.93 -0.55 -11.55
CA SER A 185 5.21 -1.60 -10.84
C SER A 185 3.69 -1.47 -10.98
N PHE A 186 3.16 -0.23 -10.91
CA PHE A 186 1.74 0.04 -11.16
C PHE A 186 1.33 -0.24 -12.60
N LEU A 187 2.17 0.10 -13.60
CA LEU A 187 1.88 -0.19 -15.01
C LEU A 187 1.84 -1.70 -15.27
N ILE A 188 2.74 -2.47 -14.66
CA ILE A 188 2.68 -3.94 -14.69
C ILE A 188 1.40 -4.43 -14.00
N GLY A 189 1.08 -3.87 -12.83
CA GLY A 189 -0.16 -4.17 -12.11
C GLY A 189 -1.41 -3.93 -12.96
N ILE A 190 -1.50 -2.79 -13.65
CA ILE A 190 -2.58 -2.48 -14.60
C ILE A 190 -2.66 -3.54 -15.70
N SER A 191 -1.52 -3.87 -16.31
CA SER A 191 -1.45 -4.85 -17.38
C SER A 191 -2.00 -6.21 -16.93
N LEU A 192 -1.62 -6.67 -15.73
CA LEU A 192 -2.12 -7.92 -15.16
C LEU A 192 -3.62 -7.87 -14.85
N LEU A 193 -4.12 -6.75 -14.31
CA LEU A 193 -5.54 -6.55 -14.00
C LEU A 193 -6.42 -6.57 -15.25
N LEU A 194 -5.93 -6.11 -16.39
CA LEU A 194 -6.67 -6.15 -17.66
C LEU A 194 -6.95 -7.58 -18.16
N PHE A 195 -6.12 -8.56 -17.80
CA PHE A 195 -6.31 -9.97 -18.15
C PHE A 195 -7.23 -10.73 -17.19
N ILE A 196 -7.71 -10.11 -16.11
CA ILE A 196 -8.66 -10.75 -15.18
C ILE A 196 -9.98 -11.03 -15.90
N LYS A 197 -10.38 -12.28 -15.90
CA LYS A 197 -11.68 -12.72 -16.42
C LYS A 197 -12.79 -12.27 -15.49
N LYS A 198 -13.71 -11.46 -15.99
CA LYS A 198 -14.85 -10.94 -15.21
C LYS A 198 -15.77 -12.09 -14.78
N PRO A 199 -16.38 -12.01 -13.56
CA PRO A 199 -17.40 -12.94 -13.16
C PRO A 199 -18.61 -12.85 -14.11
N LYS A 200 -19.24 -14.00 -14.41
CA LYS A 200 -20.36 -14.09 -15.37
C LYS A 200 -21.63 -13.36 -14.88
N ASN A 201 -21.83 -13.26 -13.57
CA ASN A 201 -22.94 -12.52 -12.96
C ASN A 201 -22.36 -11.67 -11.80
N PRO A 202 -22.40 -10.35 -11.88
CA PRO A 202 -22.29 -9.53 -10.68
C PRO A 202 -23.59 -9.72 -9.90
N ASP A 203 -23.57 -10.49 -8.81
CA ASP A 203 -24.66 -10.45 -7.85
C ASP A 203 -24.91 -8.99 -7.50
N GLN A 204 -26.16 -8.58 -7.68
CA GLN A 204 -26.59 -7.23 -7.30
C GLN A 204 -26.37 -7.13 -5.79
N VAL A 205 -25.36 -6.35 -5.40
CA VAL A 205 -25.15 -6.01 -4.00
C VAL A 205 -26.39 -5.25 -3.56
N GLU A 206 -27.14 -5.83 -2.63
CA GLU A 206 -28.32 -5.20 -2.06
C GLU A 206 -27.98 -3.79 -1.61
N ASN A 207 -28.82 -2.86 -2.01
CA ASN A 207 -28.65 -1.42 -1.80
C ASN A 207 -29.00 -1.08 -0.32
N HIS A 208 -28.16 -1.53 0.61
CA HIS A 208 -28.26 -1.09 2.00
C HIS A 208 -27.71 0.33 2.14
N SER A 209 -28.41 1.16 2.90
CA SER A 209 -27.96 2.52 3.23
C SER A 209 -26.57 2.46 3.88
N HIS A 210 -25.53 2.87 3.15
CA HIS A 210 -24.15 2.85 3.64
C HIS A 210 -23.96 3.67 4.92
N TRP A 211 -24.73 4.74 5.10
CA TRP A 211 -24.70 5.57 6.29
C TRP A 211 -25.22 4.83 7.53
N ASP A 212 -26.26 4.01 7.38
CA ASP A 212 -26.80 3.20 8.47
C ASP A 212 -25.82 2.10 8.86
N ASN A 213 -25.19 1.45 7.88
CA ASN A 213 -24.16 0.45 8.11
C ASN A 213 -22.92 1.05 8.81
N LEU A 214 -22.50 2.25 8.40
CA LEU A 214 -21.40 2.98 9.05
C LEU A 214 -21.75 3.33 10.50
N LYS A 215 -22.94 3.90 10.73
CA LYS A 215 -23.40 4.27 12.07
C LYS A 215 -23.50 3.03 12.98
N GLN A 216 -24.05 1.92 12.46
CA GLN A 216 -24.12 0.65 13.18
C GLN A 216 -22.73 0.11 13.50
N GLY A 217 -21.79 0.15 12.53
CA GLY A 217 -20.40 -0.25 12.74
C GLY A 217 -19.71 0.58 13.83
N LEU A 218 -19.87 1.90 13.81
CA LEU A 218 -19.33 2.78 14.84
C LEU A 218 -19.95 2.49 16.23
N LEU A 219 -21.28 2.34 16.29
CA LEU A 219 -21.97 1.99 17.53
C LEU A 219 -21.50 0.64 18.08
N TYR A 220 -21.30 -0.34 17.20
CA TYR A 220 -20.76 -1.66 17.56
C TYR A 220 -19.36 -1.56 18.17
N LEU A 221 -18.47 -0.74 17.57
CA LEU A 221 -17.11 -0.51 18.09
C LEU A 221 -17.12 0.07 19.51
N PHE A 222 -18.00 1.03 19.79
CA PHE A 222 -18.12 1.61 21.13
C PHE A 222 -18.81 0.67 22.13
N ARG A 223 -19.65 -0.24 21.66
CA ARG A 223 -20.38 -1.19 22.52
C ARG A 223 -19.50 -2.36 22.94
N GLU A 224 -18.64 -2.86 22.05
CA GLU A 224 -17.76 -3.99 22.26
C GLU A 224 -16.45 -3.53 22.91
N LYS A 225 -16.40 -3.53 24.24
CA LYS A 225 -15.22 -3.07 25.03
C LYS A 225 -13.88 -3.67 24.58
N PRO A 226 -13.74 -5.00 24.28
CA PRO A 226 -12.47 -5.55 23.84
C PRO A 226 -11.99 -4.92 22.53
N ILE A 227 -12.87 -4.71 21.56
CA ILE A 227 -12.55 -4.10 20.27
C ILE A 227 -12.14 -2.64 20.45
N PHE A 228 -12.88 -1.91 21.27
CA PHE A 228 -12.55 -0.51 21.61
C PHE A 228 -11.16 -0.39 22.23
N TRP A 229 -10.82 -1.21 23.21
CA TRP A 229 -9.49 -1.19 23.84
C TRP A 229 -8.38 -1.61 22.89
N MET A 230 -8.61 -2.59 22.00
CA MET A 230 -7.66 -2.94 20.94
C MET A 230 -7.40 -1.76 20.01
N MET A 231 -8.43 -1.01 19.63
CA MET A 231 -8.27 0.23 18.82
C MET A 231 -7.43 1.28 19.56
N ILE A 232 -7.70 1.51 20.84
CA ILE A 232 -6.92 2.47 21.66
C ILE A 232 -5.45 2.04 21.75
N ILE A 233 -5.18 0.77 22.01
CA ILE A 233 -3.81 0.25 22.08
C ILE A 233 -3.12 0.41 20.73
N THR A 234 -3.80 0.07 19.63
CA THR A 234 -3.26 0.24 18.27
C THR A 234 -2.99 1.71 17.96
N PHE A 235 -3.89 2.61 18.33
CA PHE A 235 -3.70 4.05 18.17
C PHE A 235 -2.46 4.54 18.93
N ILE A 236 -2.34 4.17 20.21
CA ILE A 236 -1.19 4.53 21.05
C ILE A 236 0.11 3.98 20.45
N ASN A 237 0.12 2.70 20.04
CA ASN A 237 1.29 2.09 19.41
C ASN A 237 1.71 2.82 18.12
N ASN A 238 0.75 3.11 17.23
CA ASN A 238 1.06 3.81 16.00
C ASN A 238 1.52 5.25 16.24
N PHE A 239 0.91 5.95 17.20
CA PHE A 239 1.25 7.34 17.49
C PHE A 239 2.62 7.49 18.17
N PHE A 240 2.92 6.65 19.18
CA PHE A 240 4.12 6.82 19.99
C PHE A 240 5.32 5.98 19.53
N ILE A 241 5.10 4.91 18.77
CA ILE A 241 6.15 4.00 18.35
C ILE A 241 6.35 4.05 16.84
N MET A 242 5.31 3.71 16.06
CA MET A 242 5.44 3.59 14.60
C MET A 242 5.65 4.95 13.93
N GLY A 243 4.92 5.99 14.30
CA GLY A 243 5.08 7.32 13.74
C GLY A 243 6.52 7.85 13.92
N PRO A 244 7.05 7.92 15.16
CA PRO A 244 8.43 8.30 15.40
C PRO A 244 9.45 7.39 14.73
N ALA A 245 9.21 6.07 14.63
CA ALA A 245 10.13 5.14 13.96
C ALA A 245 10.26 5.44 12.47
N ILE A 246 9.16 5.70 11.77
CA ILE A 246 9.13 6.00 10.33
C ILE A 246 9.99 7.24 9.99
N VAL A 247 9.96 8.27 10.83
CA VAL A 247 10.71 9.52 10.60
C VAL A 247 12.04 9.53 11.35
N GLY A 248 12.09 8.96 12.54
CA GLY A 248 13.27 8.99 13.40
C GLY A 248 14.42 8.14 12.90
N LEU A 249 14.15 6.97 12.33
CA LEU A 249 15.19 6.08 11.84
C LEU A 249 16.00 6.69 10.69
N PRO A 250 15.42 7.24 9.61
CA PRO A 250 16.18 7.92 8.57
C PRO A 250 16.94 9.14 9.08
N ILE A 251 16.39 9.87 10.06
CA ILE A 251 17.08 10.99 10.71
C ILE A 251 18.32 10.51 11.48
N LEU A 252 18.17 9.43 12.24
CA LEU A 252 19.29 8.82 12.97
C LEU A 252 20.41 8.39 12.00
N VAL A 253 20.05 7.68 10.92
CA VAL A 253 21.04 7.22 9.93
C VAL A 253 21.73 8.40 9.25
N LYS A 254 20.96 9.41 8.80
CA LYS A 254 21.54 10.56 8.08
C LYS A 254 22.33 11.50 8.99
N ASN A 255 21.71 11.96 10.09
CA ASN A 255 22.26 13.08 10.87
C ASN A 255 23.23 12.63 11.97
N THR A 256 23.04 11.43 12.54
CA THR A 256 23.88 10.92 13.63
C THR A 256 24.97 9.99 13.13
N LEU A 257 24.59 9.07 12.22
CA LEU A 257 25.55 8.09 11.67
C LEU A 257 26.23 8.57 10.39
N HIS A 258 25.81 9.70 9.82
CA HIS A 258 26.28 10.26 8.54
C HIS A 258 26.20 9.24 7.39
N GLY A 259 25.17 8.38 7.44
CA GLY A 259 24.94 7.31 6.48
C GLY A 259 24.29 7.79 5.19
N THR A 260 24.24 6.87 4.24
CA THR A 260 23.62 7.03 2.92
C THR A 260 22.20 6.44 2.87
N PRO A 261 21.45 6.68 1.77
CA PRO A 261 20.15 5.99 1.55
C PRO A 261 20.28 4.46 1.59
N SER A 262 21.41 3.91 1.11
CA SER A 262 21.67 2.47 1.14
C SER A 262 21.87 1.95 2.56
N ASP A 263 22.53 2.72 3.44
CA ASP A 263 22.70 2.36 4.85
C ASP A 263 21.35 2.33 5.57
N PHE A 264 20.48 3.30 5.28
CA PHE A 264 19.13 3.33 5.80
C PHE A 264 18.31 2.10 5.35
N ALA A 265 18.36 1.77 4.05
CA ALA A 265 17.71 0.60 3.50
C ALA A 265 18.25 -0.70 4.13
N PHE A 266 19.55 -0.78 4.40
CA PHE A 266 20.18 -1.92 5.07
C PHE A 266 19.66 -2.08 6.51
N VAL A 267 19.59 -1.00 7.27
CA VAL A 267 19.07 -1.03 8.66
C VAL A 267 17.60 -1.48 8.69
N GLU A 268 16.76 -0.95 7.81
CA GLU A 268 15.36 -1.39 7.69
C GLU A 268 15.25 -2.87 7.27
N GLY A 269 16.11 -3.30 6.34
CA GLY A 269 16.19 -4.71 5.93
C GLY A 269 16.58 -5.63 7.09
N CYS A 270 17.53 -5.24 7.92
CA CYS A 270 17.90 -5.98 9.14
C CYS A 270 16.75 -6.06 10.14
N MET A 271 15.98 -4.97 10.33
CA MET A 271 14.79 -4.98 11.16
C MET A 271 13.72 -5.94 10.63
N ALA A 272 13.52 -5.98 9.31
CA ALA A 272 12.60 -6.91 8.67
C ALA A 272 13.01 -8.38 8.88
N VAL A 273 14.30 -8.70 8.74
CA VAL A 273 14.84 -10.04 9.03
C VAL A 273 14.65 -10.39 10.51
N GLY A 274 14.92 -9.46 11.42
CA GLY A 274 14.69 -9.67 12.86
C GLY A 274 13.23 -9.98 13.17
N ALA A 275 12.29 -9.29 12.55
CA ALA A 275 10.86 -9.54 12.71
C ALA A 275 10.38 -10.88 12.12
N LEU A 276 11.13 -11.48 11.20
CA LEU A 276 10.85 -12.83 10.68
C LEU A 276 11.37 -13.94 11.59
N LEU A 277 12.41 -13.64 12.37
CA LEU A 277 13.07 -14.61 13.25
C LEU A 277 12.47 -14.63 14.67
N GLY A 278 11.83 -13.56 15.11
CA GLY A 278 11.22 -13.38 16.46
C GLY A 278 9.74 -13.34 16.45
#